data_0f4da1fa415409d6ee29378f87e18698
#
_entry.id   0f4da1fa415409d6ee29378f87e18698
#
_cell.length_a   1.000
_cell.length_b   1.000
_cell.length_c   1.000
_cell.angle_alpha   90.00
_cell.angle_beta   90.00
_cell.angle_gamma   90.00
#
_symmetry.space_group_name_H-M   'P 1'
#
loop_
_entity.id
_entity.type
_entity.pdbx_description
1 polymer ?
#
loop_
_entity_poly.entity_id
_entity_poly.type
_entity_poly.pdbx_seq_one_letter_code
_entity_poly.pdbx_strand_id
1 'polypeptide(L)'
;MNTSILIDSLIKNHSMHSRESNFYKEHEESLRQMLEMSDFNDGKSGKDSIMPFGNLDFPYREMGAINTIHLFGLDELIIFSYYWANKSRYKKVADLGANIGLHSMIMDRCGYSINSYEPDPMHIKIFNENVKNNNCSNISINQKAISDQTGTMDFIRVLGNTTGSHLAGAKEDPYGELETFSVETVSINEVLLNNDFVKMDIEGQEATAILSTNSDTWSNVEMILEVGTSKNAETIFNYLNQINVNMFSQKIGWSKVSSISDMPISYKEGSLFLTKADLMKW
;
A
#
# COMPACT_ATOMS: atom_id res chain seq x y z
N MET A 1 -19.29 -9.59 4.61
CA MET A 1 -18.93 -8.73 5.76
C MET A 1 -19.48 -7.31 5.56
N ASN A 2 -20.33 -6.79 6.44
CA ASN A 2 -20.85 -5.42 6.29
C ASN A 2 -19.91 -4.43 6.97
N THR A 3 -18.97 -3.89 6.23
CA THR A 3 -17.95 -2.94 6.69
C THR A 3 -18.34 -1.46 6.47
N SER A 4 -19.54 -1.18 5.94
CA SER A 4 -19.92 0.19 5.58
C SER A 4 -19.86 1.14 6.79
N ILE A 5 -20.39 0.72 7.94
CA ILE A 5 -20.37 1.54 9.17
C ILE A 5 -18.93 1.77 9.64
N LEU A 6 -18.08 0.76 9.51
CA LEU A 6 -16.66 0.87 9.87
C LEU A 6 -15.94 1.87 8.95
N ILE A 7 -16.11 1.75 7.63
CA ILE A 7 -15.51 2.68 6.66
C ILE A 7 -15.97 4.13 6.93
N ASP A 8 -17.26 4.34 7.15
CA ASP A 8 -17.79 5.66 7.49
C ASP A 8 -17.23 6.19 8.82
N SER A 9 -17.05 5.31 9.82
CA SER A 9 -16.42 5.65 11.11
C SER A 9 -14.95 6.05 10.91
N LEU A 10 -14.20 5.30 10.11
CA LEU A 10 -12.81 5.61 9.79
C LEU A 10 -12.69 6.97 9.11
N ILE A 11 -13.51 7.25 8.10
CA ILE A 11 -13.49 8.55 7.40
C ILE A 11 -13.75 9.71 8.37
N LYS A 12 -14.77 9.59 9.22
CA LYS A 12 -15.16 10.66 10.15
C LYS A 12 -14.16 10.92 11.27
N ASN A 13 -13.46 9.87 11.71
CA ASN A 13 -12.56 9.92 12.86
C ASN A 13 -11.08 9.75 12.45
N HIS A 14 -10.71 10.20 11.25
CA HIS A 14 -9.38 9.99 10.70
C HIS A 14 -8.24 10.46 11.62
N SER A 15 -8.43 11.51 12.40
CA SER A 15 -7.45 11.96 13.39
C SER A 15 -7.19 10.98 14.55
N MET A 16 -8.00 9.92 14.67
CA MET A 16 -7.87 8.88 15.69
C MET A 16 -7.27 7.57 15.15
N HIS A 17 -6.67 7.57 13.98
CA HIS A 17 -6.09 6.38 13.34
C HIS A 17 -4.74 5.94 13.91
N SER A 18 -4.15 6.68 14.85
CA SER A 18 -2.97 6.22 15.58
C SER A 18 -3.25 4.89 16.29
N ARG A 19 -2.37 3.91 16.14
CA ARG A 19 -2.50 2.59 16.81
C ARG A 19 -2.54 2.69 18.34
N GLU A 20 -2.04 3.79 18.91
CA GLU A 20 -2.09 4.05 20.35
C GLU A 20 -3.46 4.55 20.83
N SER A 21 -4.32 5.01 19.92
CA SER A 21 -5.64 5.50 20.26
C SER A 21 -6.60 4.38 20.73
N ASN A 22 -7.52 4.70 21.64
CA ASN A 22 -8.58 3.75 22.01
C ASN A 22 -9.48 3.42 20.82
N PHE A 23 -9.74 4.41 19.95
CA PHE A 23 -10.50 4.22 18.72
C PHE A 23 -9.91 3.13 17.85
N TYR A 24 -8.60 3.16 17.58
CA TYR A 24 -7.93 2.14 16.78
C TYR A 24 -8.05 0.76 17.44
N LYS A 25 -7.71 0.64 18.74
CA LYS A 25 -7.71 -0.63 19.47
C LYS A 25 -9.08 -1.31 19.50
N GLU A 26 -10.16 -0.54 19.69
CA GLU A 26 -11.54 -1.04 19.70
C GLU A 26 -11.96 -1.51 18.30
N HIS A 27 -11.61 -0.77 17.25
CA HIS A 27 -11.97 -1.14 15.87
C HIS A 27 -11.15 -2.31 15.35
N GLU A 28 -9.87 -2.42 15.72
CA GLU A 28 -9.01 -3.55 15.37
C GLU A 28 -9.56 -4.86 15.94
N GLU A 29 -9.94 -4.88 17.23
CA GLU A 29 -10.52 -6.07 17.87
C GLU A 29 -11.87 -6.46 17.22
N SER A 30 -12.73 -5.49 16.97
CA SER A 30 -14.02 -5.75 16.31
C SER A 30 -13.84 -6.28 14.89
N LEU A 31 -12.91 -5.70 14.13
CA LEU A 31 -12.58 -6.14 12.77
C LEU A 31 -12.00 -7.56 12.76
N ARG A 32 -11.09 -7.87 13.68
CA ARG A 32 -10.50 -9.21 13.80
C ARG A 32 -11.58 -10.28 13.96
N GLN A 33 -12.57 -10.06 14.84
CA GLN A 33 -13.69 -10.97 15.02
C GLN A 33 -14.55 -11.10 13.75
N MET A 34 -14.78 -10.01 13.03
CA MET A 34 -15.52 -10.05 11.76
C MET A 34 -14.76 -10.84 10.69
N LEU A 35 -13.44 -10.70 10.60
CA LEU A 35 -12.60 -11.39 9.63
C LEU A 35 -12.52 -12.90 9.90
N GLU A 36 -12.44 -13.32 11.16
CA GLU A 36 -12.46 -14.73 11.56
C GLU A 36 -13.77 -15.42 11.10
N MET A 37 -14.88 -14.69 11.04
CA MET A 37 -16.17 -15.19 10.59
C MET A 37 -16.43 -15.03 9.09
N SER A 38 -15.58 -14.26 8.39
CA SER A 38 -15.76 -13.94 6.97
C SER A 38 -15.51 -15.15 6.07
N ASP A 39 -16.03 -15.07 4.84
CA ASP A 39 -15.78 -16.08 3.81
C ASP A 39 -14.39 -15.94 3.15
N PHE A 40 -13.57 -14.96 3.53
CA PHE A 40 -12.17 -14.85 3.13
C PHE A 40 -11.21 -15.74 3.93
N ASN A 41 -11.70 -16.34 5.03
CA ASN A 41 -10.90 -17.18 5.90
C ASN A 41 -10.63 -18.57 5.30
N ASP A 42 -9.66 -19.29 5.87
CA ASP A 42 -9.29 -20.64 5.41
C ASP A 42 -10.47 -21.61 5.41
N GLY A 43 -10.53 -22.47 4.40
CA GLY A 43 -11.60 -23.44 4.21
C GLY A 43 -12.97 -22.86 3.83
N LYS A 44 -13.05 -21.56 3.55
CA LYS A 44 -14.27 -20.86 3.12
C LYS A 44 -14.27 -20.59 1.61
N SER A 45 -15.36 -19.97 1.12
CA SER A 45 -15.59 -19.75 -0.31
C SER A 45 -14.65 -18.74 -0.95
N GLY A 46 -14.03 -17.85 -0.19
CA GLY A 46 -13.29 -16.70 -0.68
C GLY A 46 -14.17 -15.59 -1.26
N LYS A 47 -15.51 -15.67 -1.09
CA LYS A 47 -16.46 -14.72 -1.67
C LYS A 47 -17.25 -14.03 -0.57
N ASP A 48 -16.96 -12.79 -0.33
CA ASP A 48 -17.66 -11.98 0.67
C ASP A 48 -17.83 -10.54 0.17
N SER A 49 -18.63 -9.77 0.90
CA SER A 49 -18.89 -8.37 0.60
C SER A 49 -18.13 -7.46 1.52
N ILE A 50 -17.36 -6.54 0.95
CA ILE A 50 -16.71 -5.43 1.68
C ILE A 50 -17.39 -4.14 1.28
N MET A 51 -18.40 -3.75 2.06
CA MET A 51 -19.11 -2.50 1.79
C MET A 51 -18.28 -1.28 2.21
N PRO A 52 -18.21 -0.20 1.42
CA PRO A 52 -19.02 0.11 0.23
C PRO A 52 -18.46 -0.40 -1.11
N PHE A 53 -17.39 -1.18 -1.13
CA PHE A 53 -16.70 -1.63 -2.36
C PHE A 53 -17.41 -2.80 -3.07
N GLY A 54 -18.41 -3.42 -2.42
CA GLY A 54 -19.20 -4.51 -2.99
C GLY A 54 -18.62 -5.89 -2.78
N ASN A 55 -19.05 -6.83 -3.61
CA ASN A 55 -18.61 -8.22 -3.52
C ASN A 55 -17.21 -8.40 -4.09
N LEU A 56 -16.41 -9.21 -3.40
CA LEU A 56 -15.09 -9.66 -3.83
C LEU A 56 -15.05 -11.19 -3.87
N ASP A 57 -14.42 -11.72 -4.91
CA ASP A 57 -13.95 -13.10 -5.02
C ASP A 57 -12.43 -13.09 -4.77
N PHE A 58 -12.02 -13.37 -3.53
CA PHE A 58 -10.64 -13.26 -3.08
C PHE A 58 -10.30 -14.47 -2.21
N PRO A 59 -9.93 -15.60 -2.82
CA PRO A 59 -9.68 -16.86 -2.12
C PRO A 59 -8.58 -16.75 -1.07
N TYR A 60 -8.71 -17.52 0.00
CA TYR A 60 -7.67 -17.63 1.01
C TYR A 60 -6.35 -18.14 0.41
N ARG A 61 -5.26 -17.51 0.78
CA ARG A 61 -3.89 -17.88 0.40
C ARG A 61 -2.94 -17.61 1.55
N GLU A 62 -2.03 -18.53 1.79
CA GLU A 62 -0.87 -18.31 2.63
C GLU A 62 0.27 -17.71 1.80
N MET A 63 0.91 -16.68 2.32
CA MET A 63 1.99 -15.93 1.65
C MET A 63 3.25 -15.86 2.52
N GLY A 64 3.36 -16.74 3.50
CA GLY A 64 4.43 -16.83 4.46
C GLY A 64 4.07 -16.22 5.81
N ALA A 65 4.65 -15.07 6.16
CA ALA A 65 4.35 -14.40 7.42
C ALA A 65 2.91 -13.85 7.52
N ILE A 66 2.27 -13.64 6.37
CA ILE A 66 0.88 -13.18 6.27
C ILE A 66 0.03 -14.11 5.42
N ASN A 67 -1.27 -13.96 5.51
CA ASN A 67 -2.26 -14.62 4.68
C ASN A 67 -3.34 -13.63 4.23
N THR A 68 -4.32 -14.09 3.45
CA THR A 68 -5.42 -13.27 2.93
C THR A 68 -6.11 -12.41 3.99
N ILE A 69 -6.34 -12.94 5.21
CA ILE A 69 -7.03 -12.20 6.28
C ILE A 69 -6.23 -10.96 6.72
N HIS A 70 -4.91 -11.06 6.76
CA HIS A 70 -4.05 -9.93 7.14
C HIS A 70 -4.13 -8.76 6.15
N LEU A 71 -4.42 -9.03 4.86
CA LEU A 71 -4.63 -7.99 3.84
C LEU A 71 -5.91 -7.15 4.06
N PHE A 72 -6.79 -7.57 4.97
CA PHE A 72 -7.99 -6.84 5.38
C PHE A 72 -7.86 -6.28 6.80
N GLY A 73 -6.65 -6.16 7.33
CA GLY A 73 -6.39 -5.56 8.64
C GLY A 73 -6.84 -4.10 8.73
N LEU A 74 -6.89 -3.56 9.95
CA LEU A 74 -7.43 -2.21 10.16
C LEU A 74 -6.62 -1.12 9.45
N ASP A 75 -5.30 -1.26 9.37
CA ASP A 75 -4.48 -0.30 8.61
C ASP A 75 -4.83 -0.29 7.13
N GLU A 76 -5.09 -1.46 6.54
CA GLU A 76 -5.53 -1.57 5.16
C GLU A 76 -6.92 -0.94 4.95
N LEU A 77 -7.86 -1.20 5.89
CA LEU A 77 -9.18 -0.58 5.83
C LEU A 77 -9.12 0.94 6.01
N ILE A 78 -8.18 1.46 6.78
CA ILE A 78 -7.90 2.91 6.88
C ILE A 78 -7.50 3.45 5.50
N ILE A 79 -6.59 2.78 4.79
CA ILE A 79 -6.18 3.18 3.44
C ILE A 79 -7.35 3.04 2.45
N PHE A 80 -8.15 1.97 2.53
CA PHE A 80 -9.35 1.81 1.70
C PHE A 80 -10.38 2.90 1.96
N SER A 81 -10.55 3.32 3.23
CA SER A 81 -11.45 4.42 3.58
C SER A 81 -10.97 5.75 2.98
N TYR A 82 -9.66 5.97 2.91
CA TYR A 82 -9.07 7.11 2.22
C TYR A 82 -9.37 7.09 0.70
N TYR A 83 -9.24 5.94 0.03
CA TYR A 83 -9.61 5.81 -1.38
C TYR A 83 -11.07 6.16 -1.60
N TRP A 84 -11.96 5.62 -0.78
CA TRP A 84 -13.40 5.88 -0.88
C TRP A 84 -13.78 7.35 -0.65
N ALA A 85 -13.19 7.98 0.35
CA ALA A 85 -13.40 9.40 0.65
C ALA A 85 -12.96 10.31 -0.51
N ASN A 86 -11.89 9.93 -1.21
CA ASN A 86 -11.27 10.72 -2.28
C ASN A 86 -11.63 10.24 -3.71
N LYS A 87 -12.63 9.37 -3.88
CA LYS A 87 -12.98 8.77 -5.18
C LYS A 87 -13.37 9.76 -6.28
N SER A 88 -13.77 10.98 -5.93
CA SER A 88 -14.04 12.05 -6.89
C SER A 88 -12.84 12.97 -7.14
N ARG A 89 -11.78 12.85 -6.34
CA ARG A 89 -10.60 13.73 -6.37
C ARG A 89 -9.52 13.20 -7.31
N TYR A 90 -9.26 11.91 -7.28
CA TYR A 90 -8.27 11.27 -8.13
C TYR A 90 -8.91 10.58 -9.33
N LYS A 91 -8.18 10.48 -10.43
CA LYS A 91 -8.59 9.78 -11.65
C LYS A 91 -7.59 8.70 -12.03
N LYS A 92 -6.31 9.06 -12.08
CA LYS A 92 -5.21 8.17 -12.44
C LYS A 92 -4.41 7.86 -11.17
N VAL A 93 -4.35 6.61 -10.81
CA VAL A 93 -3.65 6.19 -9.60
C VAL A 93 -2.65 5.07 -9.89
N ALA A 94 -1.62 4.95 -9.07
CA ALA A 94 -0.70 3.83 -9.14
C ALA A 94 -0.67 3.04 -7.85
N ASP A 95 -0.54 1.71 -8.00
CA ASP A 95 -0.36 0.74 -6.91
C ASP A 95 1.00 0.08 -7.09
N LEU A 96 1.98 0.46 -6.26
CA LEU A 96 3.36 0.03 -6.33
C LEU A 96 3.62 -1.03 -5.26
N GLY A 97 4.05 -2.22 -5.70
CA GLY A 97 4.05 -3.42 -4.89
C GLY A 97 2.63 -3.97 -4.76
N ALA A 98 1.98 -4.15 -5.91
CA ALA A 98 0.55 -4.51 -5.93
C ALA A 98 0.26 -5.93 -5.42
N ASN A 99 1.30 -6.77 -5.23
CA ASN A 99 1.17 -8.13 -4.73
C ASN A 99 0.10 -8.89 -5.54
N ILE A 100 -0.87 -9.52 -4.89
CA ILE A 100 -1.97 -10.26 -5.53
C ILE A 100 -3.18 -9.37 -5.91
N GLY A 101 -3.03 -8.03 -5.81
CA GLY A 101 -3.91 -7.04 -6.43
C GLY A 101 -5.07 -6.52 -5.59
N LEU A 102 -5.10 -6.75 -4.27
CA LEU A 102 -6.25 -6.31 -3.45
C LEU A 102 -6.46 -4.80 -3.49
N HIS A 103 -5.41 -3.99 -3.25
CA HIS A 103 -5.50 -2.53 -3.29
C HIS A 103 -5.98 -2.04 -4.67
N SER A 104 -5.40 -2.58 -5.74
CA SER A 104 -5.81 -2.25 -7.12
C SER A 104 -7.30 -2.53 -7.35
N MET A 105 -7.83 -3.65 -6.87
CA MET A 105 -9.26 -3.97 -7.01
C MET A 105 -10.15 -3.04 -6.17
N ILE A 106 -9.74 -2.68 -4.97
CA ILE A 106 -10.46 -1.70 -4.14
C ILE A 106 -10.46 -0.31 -4.81
N MET A 107 -9.34 0.10 -5.41
CA MET A 107 -9.24 1.33 -6.21
C MET A 107 -10.15 1.29 -7.44
N ASP A 108 -10.28 0.14 -8.14
CA ASP A 108 -11.21 -0.05 -9.26
C ASP A 108 -12.67 0.16 -8.81
N ARG A 109 -13.03 -0.33 -7.62
CA ARG A 109 -14.36 -0.10 -7.01
C ARG A 109 -14.61 1.37 -6.63
N CYS A 110 -13.54 2.16 -6.47
CA CYS A 110 -13.64 3.62 -6.31
C CYS A 110 -13.78 4.36 -7.65
N GLY A 111 -13.63 3.67 -8.78
CA GLY A 111 -13.78 4.24 -10.12
C GLY A 111 -12.49 4.88 -10.66
N TYR A 112 -11.34 4.56 -10.12
CA TYR A 112 -10.04 5.03 -10.61
C TYR A 112 -9.60 4.29 -11.87
N SER A 113 -8.67 4.87 -12.63
CA SER A 113 -7.84 4.20 -13.63
C SER A 113 -6.50 3.87 -13.00
N ILE A 114 -6.15 2.60 -12.91
CA ILE A 114 -5.06 2.11 -12.08
C ILE A 114 -3.90 1.59 -12.93
N ASN A 115 -2.68 2.03 -12.59
CA ASN A 115 -1.43 1.46 -13.05
C ASN A 115 -0.80 0.66 -11.90
N SER A 116 -0.87 -0.66 -11.94
CA SER A 116 -0.34 -1.54 -10.91
C SER A 116 1.01 -2.09 -11.32
N TYR A 117 1.95 -2.13 -10.37
CA TYR A 117 3.32 -2.62 -10.57
C TYR A 117 3.63 -3.70 -9.55
N GLU A 118 4.01 -4.87 -10.03
CA GLU A 118 4.40 -6.02 -9.24
C GLU A 118 5.46 -6.81 -10.00
N PRO A 119 6.67 -7.01 -9.48
CA PRO A 119 7.73 -7.70 -10.19
C PRO A 119 7.59 -9.23 -10.20
N ASP A 120 6.98 -9.84 -9.16
CA ASP A 120 6.96 -11.29 -9.01
C ASP A 120 5.95 -11.93 -9.99
N PRO A 121 6.41 -12.79 -10.94
CA PRO A 121 5.52 -13.46 -11.90
C PRO A 121 4.50 -14.39 -11.24
N MET A 122 4.77 -14.91 -10.03
CA MET A 122 3.79 -15.73 -9.30
C MET A 122 2.65 -14.86 -8.75
N HIS A 123 2.96 -13.68 -8.19
CA HIS A 123 1.95 -12.72 -7.77
C HIS A 123 1.15 -12.20 -8.98
N ILE A 124 1.81 -11.85 -10.08
CA ILE A 124 1.15 -11.43 -11.32
C ILE A 124 0.13 -12.45 -11.83
N LYS A 125 0.45 -13.73 -11.77
CA LYS A 125 -0.49 -14.79 -12.15
C LYS A 125 -1.75 -14.75 -11.29
N ILE A 126 -1.59 -14.68 -9.98
CA ILE A 126 -2.71 -14.62 -9.03
C ILE A 126 -3.49 -13.31 -9.20
N PHE A 127 -2.79 -12.20 -9.38
CA PHE A 127 -3.40 -10.89 -9.61
C PHE A 127 -4.31 -10.90 -10.85
N ASN A 128 -3.84 -11.46 -11.97
CA ASN A 128 -4.67 -11.60 -13.18
C ASN A 128 -5.92 -12.48 -12.95
N GLU A 129 -5.80 -13.56 -12.18
CA GLU A 129 -6.94 -14.40 -11.80
C GLU A 129 -7.94 -13.59 -10.95
N ASN A 130 -7.47 -12.84 -9.94
CA ASN A 130 -8.30 -12.02 -9.06
C ASN A 130 -9.02 -10.91 -9.85
N VAL A 131 -8.33 -10.19 -10.72
CA VAL A 131 -8.91 -9.14 -11.58
C VAL A 131 -10.03 -9.72 -12.47
N LYS A 132 -9.78 -10.87 -13.08
CA LYS A 132 -10.76 -11.55 -13.92
C LYS A 132 -11.99 -12.00 -13.15
N ASN A 133 -11.80 -12.63 -11.98
CA ASN A 133 -12.90 -13.14 -11.14
C ASN A 133 -13.79 -12.01 -10.61
N ASN A 134 -13.20 -10.82 -10.39
CA ASN A 134 -13.90 -9.65 -9.88
C ASN A 134 -14.41 -8.70 -10.97
N ASN A 135 -14.22 -9.02 -12.27
CA ASN A 135 -14.60 -8.18 -13.41
C ASN A 135 -14.05 -6.75 -13.31
N CYS A 136 -12.84 -6.57 -12.78
CA CYS A 136 -12.18 -5.28 -12.74
C CYS A 136 -11.70 -4.90 -14.15
N SER A 137 -12.03 -3.70 -14.63
CA SER A 137 -11.78 -3.29 -16.02
C SER A 137 -10.83 -2.10 -16.16
N ASN A 138 -10.50 -1.42 -15.06
CA ASN A 138 -9.72 -0.18 -15.08
C ASN A 138 -8.29 -0.37 -14.56
N ILE A 139 -7.79 -1.62 -14.53
CA ILE A 139 -6.47 -1.98 -13.99
C ILE A 139 -5.54 -2.38 -15.13
N SER A 140 -4.42 -1.65 -15.26
CA SER A 140 -3.29 -2.02 -16.10
C SER A 140 -2.21 -2.66 -15.24
N ILE A 141 -1.93 -3.95 -15.43
CA ILE A 141 -0.96 -4.71 -14.66
C ILE A 141 0.39 -4.68 -15.38
N ASN A 142 1.43 -4.19 -14.71
CA ASN A 142 2.79 -4.10 -15.19
C ASN A 142 3.69 -5.03 -14.35
N GLN A 143 4.26 -6.06 -14.97
CA GLN A 143 5.22 -6.94 -14.31
C GLN A 143 6.59 -6.26 -14.23
N LYS A 144 6.71 -5.25 -13.38
CA LYS A 144 7.91 -4.43 -13.21
C LYS A 144 8.06 -4.02 -11.75
N ALA A 145 9.31 -3.87 -11.30
CA ALA A 145 9.62 -3.26 -10.02
C ALA A 145 9.74 -1.74 -10.14
N ILE A 146 9.61 -1.04 -9.02
CA ILE A 146 9.87 0.39 -8.94
C ILE A 146 11.27 0.63 -8.35
N SER A 147 12.00 1.56 -8.96
CA SER A 147 13.34 1.95 -8.51
C SER A 147 13.60 3.44 -8.80
N ASP A 148 14.83 3.88 -8.59
CA ASP A 148 15.33 5.21 -8.95
C ASP A 148 15.42 5.42 -10.47
N GLN A 149 15.61 4.33 -11.26
CA GLN A 149 15.79 4.38 -12.70
C GLN A 149 15.09 3.24 -13.43
N THR A 150 14.73 3.49 -14.68
CA THR A 150 14.22 2.50 -15.60
C THR A 150 15.36 1.63 -16.13
N GLY A 151 15.18 0.30 -16.13
CA GLY A 151 16.22 -0.64 -16.55
C GLY A 151 15.89 -2.07 -16.16
N THR A 152 16.90 -2.77 -15.61
CA THR A 152 16.79 -4.16 -15.18
C THR A 152 17.60 -4.35 -13.89
N MET A 153 17.03 -5.03 -12.91
CA MET A 153 17.68 -5.36 -11.63
C MET A 153 17.39 -6.80 -11.22
N ASP A 154 18.22 -7.34 -10.36
CA ASP A 154 17.93 -8.64 -9.75
C ASP A 154 16.87 -8.50 -8.66
N PHE A 155 15.94 -9.44 -8.64
CA PHE A 155 14.88 -9.57 -7.64
C PHE A 155 15.11 -10.84 -6.84
N ILE A 156 15.01 -10.73 -5.52
CA ILE A 156 15.20 -11.82 -4.57
C ILE A 156 13.83 -12.22 -4.05
N ARG A 157 13.36 -13.40 -4.46
CA ARG A 157 12.16 -14.03 -3.91
C ARG A 157 12.53 -14.84 -2.68
N VAL A 158 11.82 -14.60 -1.59
CA VAL A 158 11.90 -15.42 -0.38
C VAL A 158 10.90 -16.57 -0.50
N LEU A 159 11.38 -17.80 -0.68
CA LEU A 159 10.53 -18.98 -0.81
C LEU A 159 9.81 -19.25 0.51
N GLY A 160 8.49 -19.48 0.43
CA GLY A 160 7.65 -19.65 1.61
C GLY A 160 7.28 -18.36 2.37
N ASN A 161 7.82 -17.20 1.96
CA ASN A 161 7.41 -15.89 2.49
C ASN A 161 7.51 -14.82 1.38
N THR A 162 6.64 -14.92 0.39
CA THR A 162 6.74 -14.11 -0.83
C THR A 162 6.52 -12.62 -0.60
N THR A 163 5.86 -12.24 0.51
CA THR A 163 5.72 -10.83 0.91
C THR A 163 7.02 -10.22 1.46
N GLY A 164 8.03 -11.04 1.73
CA GLY A 164 9.37 -10.56 2.08
C GLY A 164 10.31 -10.39 0.89
N SER A 165 9.85 -10.68 -0.33
CA SER A 165 10.62 -10.59 -1.57
C SER A 165 10.92 -9.13 -1.94
N HIS A 166 12.10 -8.85 -2.52
CA HIS A 166 12.58 -7.49 -2.71
C HIS A 166 13.60 -7.38 -3.83
N LEU A 167 13.89 -6.18 -4.32
CA LEU A 167 15.02 -5.92 -5.21
C LEU A 167 16.36 -6.15 -4.49
N ALA A 168 17.35 -6.69 -5.20
CA ALA A 168 18.68 -6.91 -4.65
C ALA A 168 19.25 -5.61 -4.07
N GLY A 169 19.78 -5.68 -2.85
CA GLY A 169 20.30 -4.53 -2.11
C GLY A 169 19.28 -3.78 -1.24
N ALA A 170 17.99 -4.11 -1.29
CA ALA A 170 16.97 -3.49 -0.43
C ALA A 170 17.04 -3.96 1.02
N LYS A 171 17.44 -5.20 1.25
CA LYS A 171 17.60 -5.80 2.59
C LYS A 171 19.01 -6.36 2.74
N GLU A 172 19.66 -6.12 3.89
CA GLU A 172 21.04 -6.54 4.15
C GLU A 172 21.14 -8.06 4.38
N ASP A 173 20.18 -8.64 5.12
CA ASP A 173 20.17 -10.06 5.48
C ASP A 173 18.80 -10.70 5.14
N PRO A 174 18.53 -11.06 3.89
CA PRO A 174 17.33 -11.81 3.54
C PRO A 174 17.39 -13.20 4.16
N TYR A 175 16.29 -13.66 4.75
CA TYR A 175 16.22 -14.94 5.44
C TYR A 175 15.43 -15.99 4.64
N GLY A 176 15.73 -17.28 4.90
CA GLY A 176 15.04 -18.41 4.27
C GLY A 176 15.72 -18.89 2.99
N GLU A 177 15.03 -19.74 2.24
CA GLU A 177 15.46 -20.19 0.92
C GLU A 177 15.16 -19.09 -0.11
N LEU A 178 16.14 -18.74 -0.93
CA LEU A 178 16.08 -17.59 -1.84
C LEU A 178 16.15 -18.04 -3.29
N GLU A 179 15.35 -17.40 -4.13
CA GLU A 179 15.45 -17.50 -5.58
C GLU A 179 15.75 -16.12 -6.15
N THR A 180 16.75 -16.02 -7.02
CA THR A 180 17.12 -14.74 -7.66
C THR A 180 16.86 -14.81 -9.15
N PHE A 181 16.18 -13.77 -9.68
CA PHE A 181 15.93 -13.62 -11.11
C PHE A 181 15.90 -12.15 -11.50
N SER A 182 16.09 -11.86 -12.77
CA SER A 182 16.10 -10.49 -13.28
C SER A 182 14.70 -9.99 -13.56
N VAL A 183 14.40 -8.74 -13.20
CA VAL A 183 13.13 -8.06 -13.46
C VAL A 183 13.36 -6.70 -14.12
N GLU A 184 12.43 -6.25 -14.94
CA GLU A 184 12.41 -4.87 -15.43
C GLU A 184 12.08 -3.91 -14.27
N THR A 185 12.71 -2.73 -14.31
CA THR A 185 12.41 -1.62 -13.38
C THR A 185 11.84 -0.43 -14.13
N VAL A 186 11.05 0.38 -13.41
CA VAL A 186 10.54 1.68 -13.85
C VAL A 186 10.91 2.73 -12.82
N SER A 187 11.37 3.89 -13.31
CA SER A 187 11.67 5.02 -12.45
C SER A 187 10.42 5.53 -11.74
N ILE A 188 10.52 5.76 -10.44
CA ILE A 188 9.44 6.39 -9.66
C ILE A 188 9.02 7.74 -10.25
N ASN A 189 9.93 8.51 -10.85
CA ASN A 189 9.62 9.78 -11.48
C ASN A 189 8.63 9.62 -12.64
N GLU A 190 8.78 8.57 -13.47
CA GLU A 190 7.83 8.28 -14.55
C GLU A 190 6.43 7.98 -13.99
N VAL A 191 6.36 7.27 -12.87
CA VAL A 191 5.09 6.93 -12.24
C VAL A 191 4.43 8.18 -11.64
N LEU A 192 5.17 8.98 -10.87
CA LEU A 192 4.63 10.18 -10.21
C LEU A 192 4.11 11.22 -11.22
N LEU A 193 4.82 11.42 -12.33
CA LEU A 193 4.40 12.38 -13.38
C LEU A 193 3.11 11.99 -14.11
N ASN A 194 2.71 10.72 -14.07
CA ASN A 194 1.58 10.20 -14.82
C ASN A 194 0.34 9.87 -13.96
N ASN A 195 0.41 10.07 -12.65
CA ASN A 195 -0.66 9.72 -11.72
C ASN A 195 -0.99 10.88 -10.76
N ASP A 196 -2.23 10.92 -10.29
CA ASP A 196 -2.71 11.90 -9.31
C ASP A 196 -2.45 11.43 -7.88
N PHE A 197 -2.44 10.11 -7.68
CA PHE A 197 -2.24 9.46 -6.39
C PHE A 197 -1.46 8.15 -6.55
N VAL A 198 -0.63 7.84 -5.56
CA VAL A 198 0.21 6.62 -5.53
C VAL A 198 0.11 5.94 -4.15
N LYS A 199 -0.12 4.63 -4.13
CA LYS A 199 0.16 3.76 -2.98
C LYS A 199 1.49 3.09 -3.23
N MET A 200 2.41 3.14 -2.26
CA MET A 200 3.73 2.51 -2.37
C MET A 200 4.04 1.63 -1.17
N ASP A 201 4.34 0.38 -1.47
CA ASP A 201 4.80 -0.64 -0.55
C ASP A 201 5.68 -1.61 -1.36
N ILE A 202 6.98 -1.33 -1.42
CA ILE A 202 7.95 -1.97 -2.33
C ILE A 202 9.10 -2.65 -1.59
N GLU A 203 8.82 -3.03 -0.35
CA GLU A 203 9.65 -3.93 0.46
C GLU A 203 11.11 -3.48 0.61
N GLY A 204 11.29 -2.21 0.99
CA GLY A 204 12.59 -1.64 1.39
C GLY A 204 13.26 -0.72 0.37
N GLN A 205 12.69 -0.55 -0.83
CA GLN A 205 13.20 0.39 -1.84
C GLN A 205 12.59 1.79 -1.75
N GLU A 206 11.72 2.06 -0.76
CA GLU A 206 10.98 3.32 -0.62
C GLU A 206 11.93 4.52 -0.56
N ALA A 207 12.97 4.42 0.29
CA ALA A 207 13.94 5.51 0.42
C ALA A 207 14.72 5.73 -0.88
N THR A 208 15.19 4.68 -1.55
CA THR A 208 15.91 4.77 -2.82
C THR A 208 15.05 5.44 -3.89
N ALA A 209 13.80 5.04 -4.01
CA ALA A 209 12.85 5.62 -4.95
C ALA A 209 12.60 7.11 -4.64
N ILE A 210 12.28 7.46 -3.39
CA ILE A 210 11.99 8.84 -2.96
C ILE A 210 13.19 9.77 -3.19
N LEU A 211 14.42 9.34 -2.88
CA LEU A 211 15.63 10.14 -3.05
C LEU A 211 15.93 10.50 -4.51
N SER A 212 15.40 9.75 -5.47
CA SER A 212 15.56 10.03 -6.89
C SER A 212 14.60 11.09 -7.42
N THR A 213 13.59 11.50 -6.63
CA THR A 213 12.60 12.50 -7.01
C THR A 213 13.15 13.93 -6.86
N ASN A 214 12.40 14.92 -7.28
CA ASN A 214 12.70 16.34 -7.03
C ASN A 214 11.41 17.11 -6.71
N SER A 215 11.52 18.36 -6.32
CA SER A 215 10.37 19.19 -5.92
C SER A 215 9.26 19.26 -6.99
N ASP A 216 9.64 19.32 -8.28
CA ASP A 216 8.68 19.48 -9.38
C ASP A 216 7.87 18.20 -9.62
N THR A 217 8.49 17.03 -9.40
CA THR A 217 7.83 15.72 -9.51
C THR A 217 6.58 15.63 -8.62
N TRP A 218 6.59 16.31 -7.47
CA TRP A 218 5.50 16.28 -6.47
C TRP A 218 4.40 17.33 -6.69
N SER A 219 4.46 18.09 -7.78
CA SER A 219 3.55 19.24 -7.98
C SER A 219 2.07 18.86 -8.09
N ASN A 220 1.76 17.66 -8.62
CA ASN A 220 0.38 17.25 -8.91
C ASN A 220 0.07 15.83 -8.43
N VAL A 221 0.88 15.24 -7.58
CA VAL A 221 0.71 13.89 -7.08
C VAL A 221 0.75 13.87 -5.56
N GLU A 222 -0.02 12.96 -4.98
CA GLU A 222 0.01 12.63 -3.56
C GLU A 222 0.31 11.14 -3.40
N MET A 223 0.86 10.75 -2.25
CA MET A 223 1.26 9.37 -2.02
C MET A 223 0.94 8.92 -0.61
N ILE A 224 0.50 7.66 -0.48
CA ILE A 224 0.58 6.90 0.78
C ILE A 224 1.66 5.84 0.61
N LEU A 225 2.54 5.72 1.62
CA LEU A 225 3.57 4.69 1.62
C LEU A 225 3.75 4.06 3.00
N GLU A 226 4.25 2.84 3.00
CA GLU A 226 4.76 2.17 4.19
C GLU A 226 6.23 2.51 4.41
N VAL A 227 6.64 2.70 5.67
CA VAL A 227 8.05 2.93 6.05
C VAL A 227 8.49 1.80 6.98
N GLY A 228 9.30 0.88 6.45
CA GLY A 228 9.63 -0.37 7.13
C GLY A 228 10.75 -0.27 8.19
N THR A 229 11.59 0.78 8.18
CA THR A 229 12.76 0.89 9.07
C THR A 229 13.03 2.33 9.52
N SER A 230 13.68 2.47 10.69
CA SER A 230 14.12 3.79 11.19
C SER A 230 15.12 4.47 10.26
N LYS A 231 15.99 3.71 9.59
CA LYS A 231 16.95 4.22 8.61
C LYS A 231 16.23 4.86 7.41
N ASN A 232 15.22 4.16 6.87
CA ASN A 232 14.39 4.70 5.77
C ASN A 232 13.60 5.93 6.24
N ALA A 233 13.03 5.91 7.44
CA ALA A 233 12.32 7.03 8.02
C ALA A 233 13.18 8.30 8.09
N GLU A 234 14.40 8.19 8.63
CA GLU A 234 15.34 9.31 8.75
C GLU A 234 15.75 9.83 7.37
N THR A 235 16.05 8.93 6.45
CA THR A 235 16.46 9.27 5.08
C THR A 235 15.34 10.02 4.35
N ILE A 236 14.12 9.50 4.38
CA ILE A 236 12.93 10.09 3.75
C ILE A 236 12.62 11.45 4.39
N PHE A 237 12.60 11.54 5.73
CA PHE A 237 12.33 12.77 6.47
C PHE A 237 13.28 13.90 6.08
N ASN A 238 14.59 13.64 6.11
CA ASN A 238 15.60 14.64 5.79
C ASN A 238 15.47 15.11 4.35
N TYR A 239 15.29 14.19 3.41
CA TYR A 239 15.19 14.51 1.99
C TYR A 239 13.94 15.31 1.63
N LEU A 240 12.77 14.85 2.07
CA LEU A 240 11.49 15.51 1.75
C LEU A 240 11.40 16.93 2.34
N ASN A 241 12.00 17.17 3.51
CA ASN A 241 12.13 18.54 4.06
C ASN A 241 12.97 19.44 3.16
N GLN A 242 14.09 18.93 2.57
CA GLN A 242 14.94 19.71 1.66
C GLN A 242 14.19 20.14 0.39
N ILE A 243 13.32 19.28 -0.14
CA ILE A 243 12.56 19.56 -1.36
C ILE A 243 11.15 20.12 -1.10
N ASN A 244 10.85 20.48 0.15
CA ASN A 244 9.57 21.04 0.60
C ASN A 244 8.35 20.20 0.22
N VAL A 245 8.40 18.89 0.51
CA VAL A 245 7.24 17.98 0.46
C VAL A 245 6.75 17.73 1.88
N ASN A 246 5.48 17.98 2.12
CA ASN A 246 4.85 17.81 3.42
C ASN A 246 4.56 16.34 3.69
N MET A 247 4.76 15.93 4.93
CA MET A 247 4.54 14.59 5.43
C MET A 247 3.45 14.60 6.49
N PHE A 248 2.54 13.62 6.45
CA PHE A 248 1.49 13.41 7.45
C PHE A 248 1.54 11.96 7.89
N SER A 249 1.57 11.70 9.20
CA SER A 249 1.82 10.36 9.73
C SER A 249 0.60 9.79 10.45
N GLN A 250 0.23 8.56 10.11
CA GLN A 250 -0.81 7.81 10.83
C GLN A 250 -0.45 7.64 12.30
N LYS A 251 0.84 7.46 12.63
CA LYS A 251 1.35 7.36 13.99
C LYS A 251 0.84 8.47 14.92
N ILE A 252 0.70 9.67 14.38
CA ILE A 252 0.23 10.86 15.08
C ILE A 252 -1.14 11.34 14.58
N GLY A 253 -2.00 10.41 14.12
CA GLY A 253 -3.36 10.71 13.67
C GLY A 253 -3.42 11.60 12.43
N TRP A 254 -2.55 11.35 11.44
CA TRP A 254 -2.44 12.12 10.19
C TRP A 254 -2.16 13.61 10.39
N SER A 255 -1.56 13.96 11.52
CA SER A 255 -1.00 15.29 11.72
C SER A 255 0.26 15.49 10.89
N LYS A 256 0.59 16.75 10.58
CA LYS A 256 1.81 17.10 9.86
C LYS A 256 3.04 16.74 10.70
N VAL A 257 3.95 16.00 10.09
CA VAL A 257 5.23 15.62 10.70
C VAL A 257 6.08 16.88 10.92
N SER A 258 6.52 17.08 12.15
CA SER A 258 7.37 18.20 12.55
C SER A 258 8.78 17.76 12.97
N SER A 259 8.93 16.51 13.35
CA SER A 259 10.19 15.93 13.81
C SER A 259 10.31 14.47 13.41
N ILE A 260 11.53 13.94 13.48
CA ILE A 260 11.78 12.52 13.17
C ILE A 260 10.98 11.55 14.08
N SER A 261 10.64 11.94 15.30
CA SER A 261 9.83 11.12 16.22
C SER A 261 8.40 10.92 15.77
N ASP A 262 7.89 11.80 14.89
CA ASP A 262 6.54 11.71 14.31
C ASP A 262 6.46 10.73 13.15
N MET A 263 7.61 10.37 12.57
CA MET A 263 7.69 9.40 11.47
C MET A 263 7.37 7.98 11.92
N PRO A 264 6.68 7.17 11.12
CA PRO A 264 6.64 5.73 11.34
C PRO A 264 8.04 5.15 11.08
N ILE A 265 8.51 4.25 11.94
CA ILE A 265 9.81 3.59 11.82
C ILE A 265 9.69 2.08 11.60
N SER A 266 8.48 1.60 11.48
CA SER A 266 8.16 0.20 11.14
C SER A 266 6.72 0.12 10.60
N TYR A 267 6.42 -0.94 9.85
CA TYR A 267 5.06 -1.25 9.40
C TYR A 267 4.01 -1.32 10.54
N LYS A 268 4.46 -1.48 11.80
CA LYS A 268 3.58 -1.51 12.99
C LYS A 268 3.17 -0.12 13.47
N GLU A 269 3.62 0.95 12.87
CA GLU A 269 3.28 2.31 13.27
C GLU A 269 2.37 3.03 12.25
N GLY A 270 1.93 2.29 11.22
CA GLY A 270 1.04 2.79 10.18
C GLY A 270 1.77 3.46 9.03
N SER A 271 1.02 4.15 8.19
CA SER A 271 1.49 4.70 6.92
C SER A 271 1.88 6.17 7.03
N LEU A 272 2.63 6.64 6.03
CA LEU A 272 3.01 8.03 5.81
C LEU A 272 2.29 8.55 4.55
N PHE A 273 1.76 9.78 4.61
CA PHE A 273 1.17 10.47 3.48
C PHE A 273 2.04 11.66 3.06
N LEU A 274 2.26 11.80 1.75
CA LEU A 274 3.11 12.82 1.15
C LEU A 274 2.32 13.71 0.21
N THR A 275 2.52 15.03 0.30
CA THR A 275 1.89 16.02 -0.59
C THR A 275 2.63 17.36 -0.55
N LYS A 276 2.44 18.18 -1.59
CA LYS A 276 2.83 19.61 -1.57
C LYS A 276 1.81 20.48 -0.84
N ALA A 277 0.60 20.00 -0.62
CA ALA A 277 -0.43 20.74 0.09
C ALA A 277 -0.11 20.86 1.59
N ASP A 278 -0.57 21.94 2.23
CA ASP A 278 -0.37 22.17 3.67
C ASP A 278 -1.27 21.28 4.56
N LEU A 279 -2.26 20.63 3.99
CA LEU A 279 -3.21 19.78 4.70
C LEU A 279 -3.43 18.49 3.91
N MET A 280 -3.47 17.36 4.62
CA MET A 280 -4.01 16.12 4.09
C MET A 280 -5.54 16.23 4.06
N LYS A 281 -6.16 15.90 2.94
CA LYS A 281 -7.62 15.91 2.78
C LYS A 281 -8.15 14.48 2.89
N TRP A 282 -9.13 14.34 3.74
CA TRP A 282 -9.91 13.11 3.90
C TRP A 282 -11.26 13.24 3.23
#